data_902e492bf1b6534f89e342834ffe4d12
#
_entry.id   902e492bf1b6534f89e342834ffe4d12
#
_cell.length_a   1.000
_cell.length_b   1.000
_cell.length_c   1.000
_cell.angle_alpha   90.00
_cell.angle_beta   90.00
_cell.angle_gamma   90.00
#
_symmetry.space_group_name_H-M   'P 1'
#
loop_
_entity.id
_entity.type
_entity.pdbx_description
1 polymer ?
#
loop_
_entity_poly.entity_id
_entity_poly.type
_entity_poly.pdbx_seq_one_letter_code
_entity_poly.pdbx_strand_id
1 'polypeptide(L)'
;MQKGKTINELKLGDTASFTKIITEEDVNLFAKISGDHNPVHLDEAYASTTLFQTRIAHGMLVASLFSTVLGTELPGSGSIYLGQETRFVKPVKLNDTITATVSVSEIILEKNRILLE
;
A
#
# COMPACT_ATOMS: atom_id res chain seq x y z
N MET A 1 -1.34 -17.24 -12.27
CA MET A 1 -1.82 -16.61 -11.02
C MET A 1 -2.98 -17.42 -10.46
N GLN A 2 -2.98 -17.61 -9.16
CA GLN A 2 -4.04 -18.33 -8.47
C GLN A 2 -5.33 -17.51 -8.50
N LYS A 3 -6.47 -18.19 -8.67
CA LYS A 3 -7.77 -17.55 -8.67
C LYS A 3 -8.08 -16.98 -7.28
N GLY A 4 -8.63 -15.76 -7.22
CA GLY A 4 -9.05 -15.14 -5.98
C GLY A 4 -10.29 -15.80 -5.38
N LYS A 5 -10.59 -15.39 -4.13
CA LYS A 5 -11.77 -15.88 -3.40
C LYS A 5 -13.02 -15.10 -3.77
N THR A 6 -14.15 -15.81 -3.84
CA THR A 6 -15.46 -15.19 -3.93
C THR A 6 -15.91 -14.76 -2.53
N ILE A 7 -16.96 -13.93 -2.46
CA ILE A 7 -17.47 -13.45 -1.18
C ILE A 7 -17.94 -14.59 -0.25
N ASN A 8 -18.41 -15.70 -0.82
CA ASN A 8 -18.85 -16.84 -0.04
C ASN A 8 -17.70 -17.64 0.57
N GLU A 9 -16.50 -17.45 0.04
CA GLU A 9 -15.30 -18.11 0.53
C GLU A 9 -14.54 -17.27 1.57
N LEU A 10 -14.95 -16.01 1.76
CA LEU A 10 -14.31 -15.09 2.68
C LEU A 10 -14.96 -15.17 4.06
N LYS A 11 -14.15 -14.99 5.10
CA LYS A 11 -14.60 -15.00 6.51
C LYS A 11 -14.06 -13.78 7.22
N LEU A 12 -14.81 -13.28 8.19
CA LEU A 12 -14.32 -12.23 9.10
C LEU A 12 -13.00 -12.69 9.74
N GLY A 13 -12.03 -11.80 9.75
CA GLY A 13 -10.71 -12.10 10.31
C GLY A 13 -9.74 -12.76 9.34
N ASP A 14 -10.16 -13.14 8.14
CA ASP A 14 -9.20 -13.57 7.11
C ASP A 14 -8.18 -12.47 6.91
N THR A 15 -6.90 -12.83 6.80
CA THR A 15 -5.80 -11.88 6.73
C THR A 15 -4.78 -12.28 5.68
N ALA A 16 -4.10 -11.30 5.14
CA ALA A 16 -2.96 -11.51 4.24
C ALA A 16 -1.99 -10.35 4.34
N SER A 17 -0.76 -10.57 3.93
CA SER A 17 0.31 -9.58 4.01
C SER A 17 1.21 -9.65 2.79
N PHE A 18 1.88 -8.52 2.54
CA PHE A 18 2.94 -8.42 1.55
C PHE A 18 4.06 -7.56 2.12
N THR A 19 5.30 -8.05 2.04
CA THR A 19 6.47 -7.36 2.59
C THR A 19 7.41 -6.97 1.46
N LYS A 20 7.91 -5.74 1.52
CA LYS A 20 8.84 -5.21 0.53
C LYS A 20 9.79 -4.19 1.17
N ILE A 21 11.02 -4.16 0.69
CA ILE A 21 11.95 -3.08 0.98
C ILE A 21 11.66 -1.95 -0.01
N ILE A 22 11.43 -0.74 0.49
CA ILE A 22 11.21 0.44 -0.35
C ILE A 22 12.58 1.02 -0.71
N THR A 23 12.99 0.83 -1.94
CA THR A 23 14.32 1.22 -2.40
C THR A 23 14.34 2.64 -2.97
N GLU A 24 15.54 3.20 -3.14
CA GLU A 24 15.71 4.46 -3.87
C GLU A 24 15.15 4.36 -5.28
N GLU A 25 15.40 3.23 -5.95
CA GLU A 25 14.85 2.99 -7.30
C GLU A 25 13.33 3.06 -7.30
N ASP A 26 12.67 2.46 -6.32
CA ASP A 26 11.22 2.50 -6.20
C ASP A 26 10.71 3.94 -6.11
N VAL A 27 11.35 4.75 -5.27
CA VAL A 27 10.98 6.16 -5.08
C VAL A 27 11.18 6.95 -6.37
N ASN A 28 12.30 6.76 -7.04
CA ASN A 28 12.58 7.44 -8.30
C ASN A 28 11.58 7.05 -9.40
N LEU A 29 11.23 5.76 -9.48
CA LEU A 29 10.23 5.28 -10.43
C LEU A 29 8.84 5.83 -10.13
N PHE A 30 8.47 5.89 -8.87
CA PHE A 30 7.17 6.45 -8.47
C PHE A 30 7.07 7.93 -8.83
N ALA A 31 8.14 8.69 -8.59
CA ALA A 31 8.20 10.10 -9.00
C ALA A 31 8.02 10.23 -10.51
N LYS A 32 8.65 9.36 -11.28
CA LYS A 32 8.55 9.36 -12.74
C LYS A 32 7.12 9.04 -13.21
N ILE A 33 6.51 8.03 -12.62
CA ILE A 33 5.16 7.57 -13.02
C ILE A 33 4.10 8.59 -12.62
N SER A 34 4.17 9.10 -11.40
CA SER A 34 3.14 9.99 -10.84
C SER A 34 3.33 11.46 -11.18
N GLY A 35 4.56 11.86 -11.51
CA GLY A 35 4.93 13.26 -11.64
C GLY A 35 5.21 13.94 -10.31
N ASP A 36 5.15 13.23 -9.19
CA ASP A 36 5.39 13.80 -7.86
C ASP A 36 6.90 13.90 -7.59
N HIS A 37 7.46 15.05 -7.96
CA HIS A 37 8.88 15.36 -7.79
C HIS A 37 9.13 16.24 -6.56
N ASN A 38 8.30 16.13 -5.52
CA ASN A 38 8.53 16.85 -4.27
C ASN A 38 9.94 16.53 -3.77
N PRO A 39 10.79 17.54 -3.56
CA PRO A 39 12.21 17.32 -3.24
C PRO A 39 12.45 16.55 -1.93
N VAL A 40 11.48 16.48 -1.04
CA VAL A 40 11.63 15.67 0.18
C VAL A 40 11.82 14.19 -0.14
N HIS A 41 11.40 13.75 -1.31
CA HIS A 41 11.56 12.36 -1.75
C HIS A 41 12.82 12.15 -2.58
N LEU A 42 13.30 13.18 -3.28
CA LEU A 42 14.32 13.03 -4.32
C LEU A 42 15.66 13.68 -4.03
N ASP A 43 15.70 14.66 -3.14
CA ASP A 43 16.89 15.48 -2.89
C ASP A 43 17.31 15.36 -1.44
N GLU A 44 18.39 14.60 -1.20
CA GLU A 44 18.88 14.37 0.17
C GLU A 44 19.33 15.67 0.84
N ALA A 45 19.97 16.58 0.10
CA ALA A 45 20.38 17.87 0.68
C ALA A 45 19.17 18.68 1.16
N TYR A 46 18.11 18.70 0.37
CA TYR A 46 16.85 19.34 0.79
C TYR A 46 16.21 18.60 1.96
N ALA A 47 16.07 17.28 1.85
CA ALA A 47 15.40 16.46 2.89
C ALA A 47 16.12 16.57 4.22
N SER A 48 17.44 16.70 4.23
CA SER A 48 18.22 16.85 5.46
C SER A 48 17.88 18.12 6.24
N THR A 49 17.31 19.13 5.58
CA THR A 49 16.87 20.37 6.22
C THR A 49 15.47 20.31 6.77
N THR A 50 14.71 19.25 6.46
CA THR A 50 13.33 19.06 6.93
C THR A 50 13.31 18.33 8.27
N LEU A 51 12.13 18.27 8.87
CA LEU A 51 11.93 17.53 10.11
C LEU A 51 12.23 16.03 9.95
N PHE A 52 12.22 15.49 8.71
CA PHE A 52 12.51 14.08 8.44
C PHE A 52 14.02 13.78 8.41
N GLN A 53 14.86 14.80 8.18
CA GLN A 53 16.34 14.72 8.18
C GLN A 53 16.96 13.84 7.11
N THR A 54 16.16 13.18 6.30
CA THR A 54 16.59 12.35 5.17
C THR A 54 15.41 12.17 4.20
N ARG A 55 15.69 11.67 3.01
CA ARG A 55 14.67 11.39 2.02
C ARG A 55 13.67 10.36 2.58
N ILE A 56 12.40 10.60 2.31
CA ILE A 56 11.32 9.69 2.67
C ILE A 56 10.59 9.24 1.40
N ALA A 57 9.97 8.07 1.48
CA ALA A 57 9.14 7.56 0.38
C ALA A 57 7.83 8.34 0.31
N HIS A 58 7.27 8.44 -0.90
CA HIS A 58 5.92 8.98 -1.08
C HIS A 58 4.93 8.13 -0.29
N GLY A 59 4.04 8.76 0.47
CA GLY A 59 3.00 8.04 1.18
C GLY A 59 2.17 7.15 0.25
N MET A 60 1.82 7.67 -0.93
CA MET A 60 1.04 6.92 -1.91
C MET A 60 1.79 5.72 -2.49
N LEU A 61 3.11 5.78 -2.60
CA LEU A 61 3.92 4.62 -2.98
C LEU A 61 3.76 3.51 -1.94
N VAL A 62 3.92 3.86 -0.66
CA VAL A 62 3.77 2.90 0.43
C VAL A 62 2.34 2.35 0.48
N ALA A 63 1.33 3.21 0.35
CA ALA A 63 -0.06 2.81 0.34
C ALA A 63 -0.40 1.89 -0.85
N SER A 64 0.35 1.98 -1.96
CA SER A 64 0.12 1.12 -3.12
C SER A 64 0.30 -0.37 -2.79
N LEU A 65 1.02 -0.71 -1.72
CA LEU A 65 1.20 -2.09 -1.31
C LEU A 65 -0.11 -2.74 -0.86
N PHE A 66 -1.08 -1.96 -0.39
CA PHE A 66 -2.41 -2.48 -0.11
C PHE A 66 -3.09 -2.99 -1.37
N SER A 67 -2.92 -2.28 -2.49
CA SER A 67 -3.43 -2.75 -3.78
C SER A 67 -2.83 -4.11 -4.15
N THR A 68 -1.54 -4.31 -3.88
CA THR A 68 -0.89 -5.59 -4.11
C THR A 68 -1.56 -6.70 -3.31
N VAL A 69 -1.79 -6.47 -2.02
CA VAL A 69 -2.44 -7.48 -1.16
C VAL A 69 -3.85 -7.80 -1.65
N LEU A 70 -4.64 -6.76 -1.94
CA LEU A 70 -6.02 -6.96 -2.37
C LEU A 70 -6.11 -7.70 -3.71
N GLY A 71 -5.27 -7.34 -4.65
CA GLY A 71 -5.34 -7.87 -6.01
C GLY A 71 -4.70 -9.24 -6.20
N THR A 72 -3.76 -9.62 -5.33
CA THR A 72 -2.99 -10.85 -5.51
C THR A 72 -3.15 -11.86 -4.39
N GLU A 73 -3.56 -11.42 -3.19
CA GLU A 73 -3.61 -12.28 -2.02
C GLU A 73 -5.02 -12.42 -1.42
N LEU A 74 -5.65 -11.28 -1.05
CA LEU A 74 -6.93 -11.29 -0.33
C LEU A 74 -7.77 -10.05 -0.71
N PRO A 75 -8.87 -10.19 -1.40
CA PRO A 75 -9.50 -11.40 -1.93
C PRO A 75 -8.74 -12.08 -3.06
N GLY A 76 -7.77 -11.39 -3.70
CA GLY A 76 -7.00 -11.92 -4.79
C GLY A 76 -7.57 -11.53 -6.15
N SER A 77 -7.13 -12.23 -7.20
CA SER A 77 -7.50 -11.89 -8.57
C SER A 77 -9.03 -11.93 -8.76
N GLY A 78 -9.55 -10.96 -9.51
CA GLY A 78 -10.97 -10.79 -9.73
C GLY A 78 -11.62 -9.76 -8.80
N SER A 79 -10.92 -9.31 -7.75
CA SER A 79 -11.43 -8.26 -6.88
C SER A 79 -11.35 -6.90 -7.58
N ILE A 80 -12.26 -6.00 -7.21
CA ILE A 80 -12.30 -4.64 -7.70
C ILE A 80 -12.12 -3.70 -6.51
N TYR A 81 -11.12 -2.82 -6.59
CA TYR A 81 -10.81 -1.85 -5.55
C TYR A 81 -11.78 -0.67 -5.68
N LEU A 82 -12.68 -0.49 -4.71
CA LEU A 82 -13.72 0.53 -4.81
C LEU A 82 -13.36 1.84 -4.12
N GLY A 83 -12.59 1.81 -3.07
CA GLY A 83 -12.24 3.01 -2.33
C GLY A 83 -11.38 2.70 -1.12
N GLN A 84 -10.90 3.77 -0.47
CA GLN A 84 -10.09 3.63 0.74
C GLN A 84 -10.08 4.92 1.55
N GLU A 85 -9.82 4.77 2.83
CA GLU A 85 -9.41 5.86 3.71
C GLU A 85 -8.01 5.53 4.21
N THR A 86 -7.11 6.51 4.16
CA THR A 86 -5.70 6.30 4.52
C THR A 86 -5.20 7.45 5.37
N ARG A 87 -4.43 7.13 6.41
CA ARG A 87 -3.68 8.09 7.22
C ARG A 87 -2.20 7.78 7.14
N PHE A 88 -1.40 8.81 6.97
CA PHE A 88 0.06 8.69 6.97
C PHE A 88 0.58 9.17 8.33
N VAL A 89 0.82 8.24 9.23
CA VAL A 89 1.15 8.57 10.63
C VAL A 89 2.65 8.58 10.93
N LYS A 90 3.46 7.91 10.10
CA LYS A 90 4.91 7.86 10.24
C LYS A 90 5.57 7.88 8.87
N PRO A 91 6.72 8.55 8.72
CA PRO A 91 7.46 8.50 7.46
C PRO A 91 8.09 7.13 7.25
N VAL A 92 8.25 6.79 5.97
CA VAL A 92 9.00 5.61 5.54
C VAL A 92 10.27 6.11 4.88
N LYS A 93 11.42 5.70 5.40
CA LYS A 93 12.72 6.07 4.84
C LYS A 93 13.11 5.09 3.74
N LEU A 94 13.97 5.55 2.84
CA LEU A 94 14.52 4.66 1.81
C LEU A 94 15.21 3.46 2.47
N ASN A 95 14.99 2.30 1.90
CA ASN A 95 15.49 1.00 2.36
C ASN A 95 14.80 0.45 3.63
N ASP A 96 13.73 1.10 4.08
CA ASP A 96 12.90 0.50 5.13
C ASP A 96 12.17 -0.72 4.58
N THR A 97 12.02 -1.72 5.44
CA THR A 97 11.21 -2.91 5.15
C THR A 97 9.79 -2.63 5.61
N ILE A 98 8.85 -2.71 4.69
CA ILE A 98 7.43 -2.40 4.92
C ILE A 98 6.58 -3.64 4.71
N THR A 99 5.68 -3.89 5.64
CA THR A 99 4.69 -4.96 5.53
C THR A 99 3.30 -4.35 5.50
N ALA A 100 2.57 -4.62 4.41
CA ALA A 100 1.16 -4.28 4.30
C ALA A 100 0.34 -5.49 4.74
N THR A 101 -0.53 -5.30 5.71
CA THR A 101 -1.40 -6.36 6.23
C THR A 101 -2.84 -5.90 6.16
N VAL A 102 -3.72 -6.76 5.66
CA VAL A 102 -5.15 -6.49 5.64
C VAL A 102 -5.91 -7.64 6.28
N SER A 103 -7.04 -7.31 6.89
CA SER A 103 -7.96 -8.29 7.49
C SER A 103 -9.38 -7.97 7.05
N VAL A 104 -10.18 -8.99 6.81
CA VAL A 104 -11.60 -8.82 6.50
C VAL A 104 -12.31 -8.36 7.77
N SER A 105 -12.83 -7.12 7.77
CA SER A 105 -13.51 -6.53 8.93
C SER A 105 -15.03 -6.52 8.79
N GLU A 106 -15.55 -6.58 7.58
CA GLU A 106 -17.00 -6.61 7.34
C GLU A 106 -17.32 -7.29 6.01
N ILE A 107 -18.39 -8.05 5.98
CA ILE A 107 -18.89 -8.71 4.76
C ILE A 107 -20.30 -8.24 4.51
N ILE A 108 -20.56 -7.67 3.32
CA ILE A 108 -21.84 -7.14 2.91
C ILE A 108 -22.34 -8.02 1.75
N LEU A 109 -22.96 -9.12 2.08
CA LEU A 109 -23.35 -10.14 1.10
C LEU A 109 -24.28 -9.59 0.01
N GLU A 110 -25.26 -8.80 0.39
CA GLU A 110 -26.28 -8.26 -0.53
C GLU A 110 -25.68 -7.31 -1.57
N LYS A 111 -24.50 -6.76 -1.31
CA LYS A 111 -23.80 -5.87 -2.23
C LYS A 111 -22.59 -6.51 -2.89
N ASN A 112 -22.29 -7.74 -2.54
CA ASN A 112 -21.07 -8.43 -2.99
C ASN A 112 -19.82 -7.61 -2.70
N ARG A 113 -19.74 -7.05 -1.49
CA ARG A 113 -18.64 -6.17 -1.05
C ARG A 113 -18.10 -6.58 0.30
N ILE A 114 -16.83 -6.26 0.53
CA ILE A 114 -16.20 -6.42 1.84
C ILE A 114 -15.45 -5.15 2.22
N LEU A 115 -15.24 -4.98 3.51
CA LEU A 115 -14.35 -3.99 4.05
C LEU A 115 -13.13 -4.71 4.61
N LEU A 116 -11.97 -4.15 4.33
CA LEU A 116 -10.69 -4.63 4.81
C LEU A 116 -10.04 -3.55 5.67
N GLU A 117 -9.36 -3.98 6.69
CA GLU A 117 -8.65 -3.08 7.58
C GLU A 117 -7.16 -3.43 7.61
#